data_25c6b0fe6cec09674476afd2b98c41fa
#
_entry.id   25c6b0fe6cec09674476afd2b98c41fa
#
_cell.length_a   1.000
_cell.length_b   1.000
_cell.length_c   1.000
_cell.angle_alpha   90.00
_cell.angle_beta   90.00
_cell.angle_gamma   90.00
#
_symmetry.space_group_name_H-M   'P 1'
#
loop_
_entity.id
_entity.type
_entity.pdbx_description
1 polymer ?
#
loop_
_entity_poly.entity_id
_entity_poly.type
_entity_poly.pdbx_seq_one_letter_code
_entity_poly.pdbx_strand_id
1 'polypeptide(L)'
;YITIDKIAEDFKLTKIKSFGDNIIYAAGLSNEYRTNPIDITMASTRMHSAILNIYQQQKTEPVWKVKMGIHTGPVLAVDPCKQHTPYSISGDNVNVVCRLGESCPPGQINMSEMTYELVKEFFNISHLGSMPVKYKGLMNMYLVNGLKDDLHIADNVFESNETFDVRYGQIQFMDIQENILDLLEKNLPSNLYYHNVKHTVDVITEVELIGWAEGLSEEEILTLKIAALFHDAGHIVDYRYHEHQGVLMARQILPRYNIPQSRIDTICRLIMATKLPPQPKDKMEEVMCDSDLDYLGRTDFIPVSNTLYRELKERQMVGSWQDWNQMQLDFIKQHQYFTKTAQNLREVNKQQQIERLRQLLNENEVKVKY
;
A
#
# COMPACT_ATOMS: atom_id res chain seq x y z
N TYR A 1 -31.10 8.36 8.03
CA TYR A 1 -30.64 7.36 7.04
C TYR A 1 -29.69 7.97 6.00
N ILE A 2 -29.99 9.12 5.38
CA ILE A 2 -29.14 9.75 4.33
C ILE A 2 -27.70 9.98 4.83
N THR A 3 -27.51 10.45 6.06
CA THR A 3 -26.18 10.68 6.64
C THR A 3 -25.40 9.37 6.85
N ILE A 4 -26.09 8.31 7.29
CA ILE A 4 -25.49 7.00 7.52
C ILE A 4 -25.08 6.35 6.21
N ASP A 5 -25.93 6.40 5.19
CA ASP A 5 -25.65 5.87 3.87
C ASP A 5 -24.46 6.60 3.23
N LYS A 6 -24.36 7.94 3.41
CA LYS A 6 -23.21 8.71 2.93
C LYS A 6 -21.90 8.32 3.62
N ILE A 7 -21.92 8.14 4.95
CA ILE A 7 -20.73 7.64 5.68
C ILE A 7 -20.34 6.24 5.19
N ALA A 8 -21.33 5.37 4.94
CA ALA A 8 -21.05 4.04 4.39
C ALA A 8 -20.40 4.11 3.00
N GLU A 9 -20.84 5.02 2.13
CA GLU A 9 -20.23 5.27 0.81
C GLU A 9 -18.79 5.79 0.95
N ASP A 10 -18.54 6.75 1.84
CA ASP A 10 -17.19 7.31 2.08
C ASP A 10 -16.17 6.22 2.50
N PHE A 11 -16.63 5.20 3.25
CA PHE A 11 -15.83 4.04 3.65
C PHE A 11 -15.97 2.82 2.72
N LYS A 12 -16.62 2.98 1.56
CA LYS A 12 -16.89 1.91 0.59
C LYS A 12 -17.58 0.67 1.19
N LEU A 13 -18.42 0.88 2.18
CA LEU A 13 -19.24 -0.19 2.76
C LEU A 13 -20.42 -0.50 1.84
N THR A 14 -20.67 -1.77 1.63
CA THR A 14 -21.81 -2.23 0.86
C THR A 14 -23.03 -2.39 1.77
N LYS A 15 -24.11 -1.70 1.48
CA LYS A 15 -25.40 -1.91 2.15
C LYS A 15 -26.02 -3.21 1.69
N ILE A 16 -26.27 -4.14 2.61
CA ILE A 16 -26.76 -5.48 2.29
C ILE A 16 -28.30 -5.48 2.27
N LYS A 17 -28.92 -5.37 3.41
CA LYS A 17 -30.36 -5.41 3.54
C LYS A 17 -30.79 -4.78 4.87
N SER A 18 -31.95 -4.13 4.86
CA SER A 18 -32.62 -3.74 6.09
C SER A 18 -33.70 -4.77 6.45
N PHE A 19 -33.72 -5.16 7.74
CA PHE A 19 -34.76 -6.03 8.32
C PHE A 19 -35.42 -5.28 9.46
N GLY A 20 -36.62 -4.76 9.26
CA GLY A 20 -37.26 -3.89 10.22
C GLY A 20 -36.37 -2.66 10.49
N ASP A 21 -35.98 -2.46 11.73
CA ASP A 21 -35.12 -1.34 12.15
C ASP A 21 -33.63 -1.63 12.07
N ASN A 22 -33.23 -2.81 11.60
CA ASN A 22 -31.82 -3.21 11.48
C ASN A 22 -31.30 -2.99 10.08
N ILE A 23 -30.11 -2.40 9.95
CA ILE A 23 -29.39 -2.23 8.70
C ILE A 23 -28.05 -2.94 8.81
N ILE A 24 -27.69 -3.73 7.80
CA ILE A 24 -26.42 -4.43 7.71
C ILE A 24 -25.60 -3.80 6.60
N TYR A 25 -24.37 -3.43 6.93
CA TYR A 25 -23.32 -3.03 6.01
C TYR A 25 -22.18 -4.05 6.06
N ALA A 26 -21.50 -4.24 4.94
CA ALA A 26 -20.34 -5.12 4.85
C ALA A 26 -19.16 -4.41 4.16
N ALA A 27 -17.96 -4.64 4.66
CA ALA A 27 -16.70 -4.33 4.01
C ALA A 27 -16.09 -5.61 3.42
N GLY A 28 -15.26 -5.49 2.38
CA GLY A 28 -14.50 -6.62 1.84
C GLY A 28 -15.26 -7.54 0.89
N LEU A 29 -16.46 -7.20 0.41
CA LEU A 29 -17.21 -8.03 -0.54
C LEU A 29 -16.64 -8.00 -1.95
N SER A 30 -16.11 -6.88 -2.39
CA SER A 30 -15.49 -6.72 -3.72
C SER A 30 -13.99 -6.90 -3.68
N ASN A 31 -13.35 -6.46 -2.62
CA ASN A 31 -11.91 -6.55 -2.40
C ASN A 31 -11.64 -6.78 -0.92
N GLU A 32 -10.91 -7.83 -0.61
CA GLU A 32 -10.48 -8.14 0.75
C GLU A 32 -9.19 -7.39 1.04
N TYR A 33 -9.27 -6.35 1.90
CA TYR A 33 -8.12 -5.59 2.36
C TYR A 33 -7.94 -5.75 3.87
N ARG A 34 -6.70 -5.73 4.32
CA ARG A 34 -6.34 -5.74 5.75
C ARG A 34 -6.93 -4.54 6.51
N THR A 35 -7.22 -3.46 5.78
CA THR A 35 -7.87 -2.26 6.35
C THR A 35 -9.37 -2.40 6.58
N ASN A 36 -10.06 -3.36 5.96
CA ASN A 36 -11.52 -3.48 6.05
C ASN A 36 -12.07 -3.51 7.49
N PRO A 37 -11.45 -4.20 8.48
CA PRO A 37 -11.89 -4.15 9.88
C PRO A 37 -11.73 -2.75 10.52
N ILE A 38 -10.70 -2.02 10.13
CA ILE A 38 -10.46 -0.64 10.57
C ILE A 38 -11.51 0.28 9.95
N ASP A 39 -11.76 0.14 8.64
CA ASP A 39 -12.71 0.95 7.88
C ASP A 39 -14.12 0.84 8.45
N ILE A 40 -14.60 -0.38 8.71
CA ILE A 40 -15.95 -0.58 9.26
C ILE A 40 -16.05 -0.08 10.70
N THR A 41 -14.96 -0.17 11.49
CA THR A 41 -14.94 0.36 12.84
C THR A 41 -14.95 1.89 12.83
N MET A 42 -14.14 2.53 11.99
CA MET A 42 -14.14 3.99 11.78
C MET A 42 -15.49 4.48 11.26
N ALA A 43 -16.09 3.80 10.29
CA ALA A 43 -17.42 4.13 9.80
C ALA A 43 -18.46 4.07 10.93
N SER A 44 -18.42 3.03 11.77
CA SER A 44 -19.32 2.87 12.92
C SER A 44 -19.15 4.01 13.93
N THR A 45 -17.93 4.43 14.23
CA THR A 45 -17.67 5.56 15.13
C THR A 45 -18.18 6.89 14.55
N ARG A 46 -17.99 7.13 13.25
CA ARG A 46 -18.54 8.31 12.55
C ARG A 46 -20.05 8.32 12.50
N MET A 47 -20.68 7.16 12.21
CA MET A 47 -22.13 7.01 12.26
C MET A 47 -22.69 7.30 13.65
N HIS A 48 -22.05 6.78 14.70
CA HIS A 48 -22.41 7.02 16.08
C HIS A 48 -22.32 8.51 16.43
N SER A 49 -21.20 9.17 16.12
CA SER A 49 -21.01 10.60 16.34
C SER A 49 -22.04 11.46 15.61
N ALA A 50 -22.33 11.13 14.34
CA ALA A 50 -23.33 11.84 13.54
C ALA A 50 -24.73 11.75 14.17
N ILE A 51 -25.10 10.59 14.70
CA ILE A 51 -26.39 10.39 15.38
C ILE A 51 -26.46 11.20 16.67
N LEU A 52 -25.40 11.20 17.49
CA LEU A 52 -25.32 12.01 18.71
C LEU A 52 -25.46 13.50 18.42
N ASN A 53 -24.78 13.99 17.39
CA ASN A 53 -24.85 15.40 16.97
C ASN A 53 -26.28 15.82 16.56
N ILE A 54 -27.02 14.93 15.86
CA ILE A 54 -28.42 15.21 15.50
C ILE A 54 -29.28 15.39 16.76
N TYR A 55 -29.11 14.55 17.78
CA TYR A 55 -29.87 14.68 19.02
C TYR A 55 -29.52 15.95 19.81
N GLN A 56 -28.23 16.30 19.89
CA GLN A 56 -27.79 17.53 20.55
C GLN A 56 -28.36 18.78 19.88
N GLN A 57 -28.42 18.83 18.56
CA GLN A 57 -28.98 19.96 17.81
C GLN A 57 -30.50 20.11 18.02
N GLN A 58 -31.21 19.02 18.14
CA GLN A 58 -32.66 19.03 18.32
C GLN A 58 -33.11 19.37 19.73
N LYS A 59 -32.20 19.43 20.74
CA LYS A 59 -32.48 19.63 22.16
C LYS A 59 -33.56 18.69 22.71
N THR A 60 -33.73 17.51 22.14
CA THR A 60 -34.69 16.49 22.51
C THR A 60 -33.96 15.29 23.11
N GLU A 61 -34.56 14.63 24.09
CA GLU A 61 -34.08 13.32 24.55
C GLU A 61 -34.09 12.35 23.33
N PRO A 62 -33.05 11.53 23.15
CA PRO A 62 -33.01 10.58 22.04
C PRO A 62 -34.17 9.58 22.18
N VAL A 63 -35.13 9.66 21.26
CA VAL A 63 -36.24 8.70 21.18
C VAL A 63 -35.72 7.29 20.85
N TRP A 64 -34.56 7.21 20.20
CA TRP A 64 -33.93 5.95 19.76
C TRP A 64 -32.45 5.93 20.15
N LYS A 65 -32.04 4.89 20.83
CA LYS A 65 -30.63 4.65 21.14
C LYS A 65 -30.12 3.57 20.21
N VAL A 66 -29.24 3.96 19.25
CA VAL A 66 -28.66 3.05 18.28
C VAL A 66 -27.73 2.07 18.99
N LYS A 67 -27.77 0.81 18.57
CA LYS A 67 -26.86 -0.26 18.97
C LYS A 67 -26.11 -0.72 17.72
N MET A 68 -24.81 -0.87 17.80
CA MET A 68 -24.00 -1.33 16.68
C MET A 68 -23.25 -2.60 17.04
N GLY A 69 -23.25 -3.58 16.13
CA GLY A 69 -22.46 -4.81 16.25
C GLY A 69 -21.48 -4.92 15.08
N ILE A 70 -20.22 -5.27 15.35
CA ILE A 70 -19.18 -5.47 14.35
C ILE A 70 -18.60 -6.86 14.48
N HIS A 71 -18.51 -7.58 13.37
CA HIS A 71 -17.90 -8.91 13.34
C HIS A 71 -17.11 -9.10 12.04
N THR A 72 -15.95 -9.73 12.16
CA THR A 72 -15.12 -10.11 11.01
C THR A 72 -15.12 -11.62 10.86
N GLY A 73 -15.41 -12.10 9.67
CA GLY A 73 -15.40 -13.52 9.36
C GLY A 73 -15.95 -13.82 7.96
N PRO A 74 -15.72 -15.03 7.44
CA PRO A 74 -16.16 -15.38 6.10
C PRO A 74 -17.70 -15.42 5.98
N VAL A 75 -18.20 -14.90 4.86
CA VAL A 75 -19.61 -14.93 4.48
C VAL A 75 -19.76 -15.45 3.06
N LEU A 76 -20.89 -16.07 2.77
CA LEU A 76 -21.27 -16.38 1.40
C LEU A 76 -21.98 -15.17 0.82
N ALA A 77 -21.35 -14.52 -0.16
CA ALA A 77 -21.92 -13.37 -0.85
C ALA A 77 -22.42 -13.78 -2.23
N VAL A 78 -23.63 -13.36 -2.57
CA VAL A 78 -24.18 -13.48 -3.92
C VAL A 78 -24.15 -12.09 -4.54
N ASP A 79 -23.32 -11.94 -5.58
CA ASP A 79 -23.24 -10.71 -6.34
C ASP A 79 -24.46 -10.58 -7.26
N PRO A 80 -25.19 -9.47 -7.20
CA PRO A 80 -26.35 -9.23 -8.04
C PRO A 80 -26.00 -8.87 -9.49
N CYS A 81 -24.79 -9.10 -9.96
CA CYS A 81 -24.21 -8.65 -11.25
C CYS A 81 -25.07 -8.81 -12.52
N LYS A 82 -26.29 -9.30 -12.45
CA LYS A 82 -27.14 -9.43 -13.64
C LYS A 82 -28.61 -9.00 -13.47
N GLN A 83 -29.03 -8.61 -12.28
CA GLN A 83 -30.41 -8.14 -12.05
C GLN A 83 -30.37 -7.15 -10.89
N HIS A 84 -30.91 -5.98 -10.98
CA HIS A 84 -31.03 -4.87 -10.02
C HIS A 84 -31.41 -5.26 -8.55
N THR A 85 -30.82 -6.31 -8.01
CA THR A 85 -31.03 -6.80 -6.66
C THR A 85 -29.83 -6.44 -5.79
N PRO A 86 -30.02 -6.00 -4.53
CA PRO A 86 -28.91 -5.71 -3.62
C PRO A 86 -28.11 -6.99 -3.30
N TYR A 87 -26.84 -6.83 -2.94
CA TYR A 87 -26.00 -7.92 -2.42
C TYR A 87 -26.74 -8.70 -1.35
N SER A 88 -26.65 -10.02 -1.41
CA SER A 88 -27.15 -10.93 -0.38
C SER A 88 -25.98 -11.65 0.27
N ILE A 89 -25.91 -11.61 1.59
CA ILE A 89 -24.93 -12.36 2.37
C ILE A 89 -25.62 -13.40 3.23
N SER A 90 -24.97 -14.54 3.43
CA SER A 90 -25.45 -15.62 4.30
C SER A 90 -24.28 -16.30 5.02
N GLY A 91 -24.59 -17.04 6.06
CA GLY A 91 -23.64 -17.78 6.87
C GLY A 91 -23.76 -17.47 8.36
N ASP A 92 -23.08 -18.28 9.19
CA ASP A 92 -23.15 -18.16 10.65
C ASP A 92 -22.67 -16.80 11.16
N ASN A 93 -21.71 -16.17 10.46
CA ASN A 93 -21.16 -14.87 10.85
C ASN A 93 -22.19 -13.72 10.73
N VAL A 94 -23.18 -13.85 9.85
CA VAL A 94 -24.31 -12.91 9.77
C VAL A 94 -25.17 -12.99 11.04
N ASN A 95 -25.38 -14.19 11.56
CA ASN A 95 -26.10 -14.37 12.84
C ASN A 95 -25.30 -13.85 14.02
N VAL A 96 -23.97 -13.98 13.99
CA VAL A 96 -23.07 -13.46 15.03
C VAL A 96 -23.16 -11.93 15.10
N VAL A 97 -23.06 -11.23 13.97
CA VAL A 97 -23.13 -9.75 13.97
C VAL A 97 -24.49 -9.23 14.44
N CYS A 98 -25.59 -9.89 14.08
CA CYS A 98 -26.92 -9.53 14.58
C CYS A 98 -27.00 -9.67 16.12
N ARG A 99 -26.51 -10.76 16.69
CA ARG A 99 -26.47 -10.97 18.15
C ARG A 99 -25.56 -9.98 18.86
N LEU A 100 -24.43 -9.59 18.27
CA LEU A 100 -23.56 -8.54 18.81
C LEU A 100 -24.30 -7.20 18.90
N GLY A 101 -25.08 -6.84 17.87
CA GLY A 101 -25.94 -5.66 17.90
C GLY A 101 -27.04 -5.75 18.98
N GLU A 102 -27.70 -6.90 19.12
CA GLU A 102 -28.72 -7.14 20.15
C GLU A 102 -28.14 -7.03 21.58
N SER A 103 -26.96 -7.62 21.79
CA SER A 103 -26.24 -7.62 23.08
C SER A 103 -25.55 -6.30 23.40
N CYS A 104 -25.47 -5.39 22.43
CA CYS A 104 -24.83 -4.10 22.61
C CYS A 104 -25.63 -3.21 23.55
N PRO A 105 -25.00 -2.55 24.55
CA PRO A 105 -25.66 -1.52 25.33
C PRO A 105 -26.13 -0.36 24.44
N PRO A 106 -27.26 0.28 24.76
CA PRO A 106 -27.76 1.39 23.97
C PRO A 106 -26.76 2.55 23.84
N GLY A 107 -26.55 3.04 22.63
CA GLY A 107 -25.62 4.14 22.35
C GLY A 107 -24.16 3.73 22.35
N GLN A 108 -23.85 2.46 22.11
CA GLN A 108 -22.48 1.95 22.08
C GLN A 108 -22.21 1.11 20.81
N ILE A 109 -20.95 0.76 20.61
CA ILE A 109 -20.47 -0.06 19.51
C ILE A 109 -19.82 -1.31 20.13
N ASN A 110 -20.39 -2.48 19.84
CA ASN A 110 -19.93 -3.78 20.32
C ASN A 110 -19.24 -4.55 19.18
N MET A 111 -18.08 -5.13 19.46
CA MET A 111 -17.38 -5.96 18.48
C MET A 111 -17.03 -7.34 19.03
N SER A 112 -16.86 -8.28 18.11
CA SER A 112 -16.37 -9.62 18.42
C SER A 112 -14.87 -9.63 18.73
N GLU A 113 -14.42 -10.68 19.43
CA GLU A 113 -13.00 -10.97 19.65
C GLU A 113 -12.20 -11.01 18.35
N MET A 114 -12.74 -11.58 17.27
CA MET A 114 -12.08 -11.61 15.96
C MET A 114 -11.82 -10.20 15.42
N THR A 115 -12.80 -9.31 15.50
CA THR A 115 -12.60 -7.92 15.06
C THR A 115 -11.64 -7.19 16.00
N TYR A 116 -11.76 -7.38 17.32
CA TYR A 116 -10.87 -6.81 18.32
C TYR A 116 -9.40 -7.10 18.00
N GLU A 117 -9.04 -8.35 17.73
CA GLU A 117 -7.66 -8.73 17.42
C GLU A 117 -7.09 -8.00 16.18
N LEU A 118 -7.94 -7.68 15.21
CA LEU A 118 -7.54 -7.00 13.98
C LEU A 118 -7.41 -5.47 14.14
N VAL A 119 -8.09 -4.88 15.12
CA VAL A 119 -8.15 -3.42 15.26
C VAL A 119 -7.59 -2.88 16.58
N LYS A 120 -7.18 -3.73 17.52
CA LYS A 120 -6.71 -3.36 18.87
C LYS A 120 -5.53 -2.38 18.89
N GLU A 121 -4.75 -2.31 17.82
CA GLU A 121 -3.65 -1.36 17.69
C GLU A 121 -4.11 0.06 17.34
N PHE A 122 -5.36 0.22 16.90
CA PHE A 122 -5.94 1.50 16.49
C PHE A 122 -6.92 2.07 17.52
N PHE A 123 -7.60 1.21 18.28
CA PHE A 123 -8.71 1.64 19.12
C PHE A 123 -8.49 1.34 20.62
N ASN A 124 -8.98 2.24 21.45
CA ASN A 124 -9.20 2.00 22.88
C ASN A 124 -10.47 1.17 23.05
N ILE A 125 -10.33 -0.01 23.63
CA ILE A 125 -11.37 -1.03 23.65
C ILE A 125 -11.46 -1.62 25.05
N SER A 126 -12.70 -1.83 25.57
CA SER A 126 -12.96 -2.45 26.86
C SER A 126 -13.75 -3.76 26.71
N HIS A 127 -13.43 -4.75 27.53
CA HIS A 127 -14.13 -6.03 27.54
C HIS A 127 -15.55 -5.85 28.09
N LEU A 128 -16.56 -6.34 27.34
CA LEU A 128 -17.98 -6.26 27.74
C LEU A 128 -18.45 -7.53 28.47
N GLY A 129 -17.89 -8.67 28.10
CA GLY A 129 -18.33 -9.99 28.55
C GLY A 129 -18.28 -11.02 27.45
N SER A 130 -19.00 -12.13 27.60
CA SER A 130 -18.99 -13.20 26.59
C SER A 130 -20.41 -13.61 26.21
N MET A 131 -20.61 -13.98 24.95
CA MET A 131 -21.88 -14.53 24.47
C MET A 131 -21.72 -15.94 23.90
N PRO A 132 -22.72 -16.83 24.00
CA PRO A 132 -22.67 -18.15 23.39
C PRO A 132 -22.83 -18.03 21.86
N VAL A 133 -21.94 -18.70 21.13
CA VAL A 133 -22.00 -18.83 19.66
C VAL A 133 -22.14 -20.28 19.31
N LYS A 134 -23.12 -20.61 18.46
CA LYS A 134 -23.42 -21.96 18.06
C LYS A 134 -22.17 -22.64 17.47
N TYR A 135 -21.83 -23.82 17.97
CA TYR A 135 -20.67 -24.63 17.59
C TYR A 135 -19.28 -24.05 17.90
N LYS A 136 -19.20 -22.82 18.45
CA LYS A 136 -17.91 -22.15 18.75
C LYS A 136 -17.69 -21.89 20.26
N GLY A 137 -18.66 -22.22 21.12
CA GLY A 137 -18.56 -21.99 22.56
C GLY A 137 -18.88 -20.53 22.95
N LEU A 138 -18.12 -19.98 23.89
CA LEU A 138 -18.24 -18.59 24.32
C LEU A 138 -17.30 -17.71 23.49
N MET A 139 -17.81 -16.59 23.00
CA MET A 139 -17.04 -15.57 22.27
C MET A 139 -17.03 -14.29 23.09
N ASN A 140 -15.84 -13.72 23.32
CA ASN A 140 -15.70 -12.45 24.01
C ASN A 140 -16.24 -11.29 23.16
N MET A 141 -16.82 -10.33 23.86
CA MET A 141 -17.36 -9.09 23.30
C MET A 141 -16.59 -7.89 23.83
N TYR A 142 -16.45 -6.86 23.01
CA TYR A 142 -15.66 -5.68 23.34
C TYR A 142 -16.38 -4.41 22.90
N LEU A 143 -16.28 -3.35 23.71
CA LEU A 143 -16.83 -2.02 23.39
C LEU A 143 -15.74 -1.11 22.83
N VAL A 144 -16.06 -0.40 21.77
CA VAL A 144 -15.19 0.63 21.18
C VAL A 144 -15.37 1.93 21.94
N ASN A 145 -14.30 2.43 22.55
CA ASN A 145 -14.32 3.67 23.33
C ASN A 145 -13.76 4.88 22.55
N GLY A 146 -13.08 4.66 21.44
CA GLY A 146 -12.44 5.66 20.59
C GLY A 146 -11.13 5.16 20.00
N LEU A 147 -10.43 6.01 19.29
CA LEU A 147 -9.05 5.77 18.85
C LEU A 147 -8.10 5.80 20.05
N LYS A 148 -6.92 5.19 19.91
CA LYS A 148 -5.85 5.31 20.91
C LYS A 148 -5.39 6.76 21.04
N ASP A 149 -4.86 7.13 22.19
CA ASP A 149 -4.52 8.50 22.56
C ASP A 149 -3.53 9.18 21.61
N ASP A 150 -2.66 8.40 20.98
CA ASP A 150 -1.68 8.85 19.98
C ASP A 150 -2.25 8.92 18.54
N LEU A 151 -3.48 8.44 18.30
CA LEU A 151 -4.07 8.31 16.97
C LEU A 151 -5.24 9.25 16.69
N HIS A 152 -5.62 10.09 17.64
CA HIS A 152 -6.73 11.04 17.48
C HIS A 152 -6.31 12.48 17.72
N ILE A 153 -7.12 13.42 17.25
CA ILE A 153 -6.96 14.84 17.57
C ILE A 153 -7.39 15.10 19.02
N ALA A 154 -6.77 16.09 19.68
CA ALA A 154 -6.90 16.31 21.13
C ALA A 154 -8.34 16.40 21.66
N ASP A 155 -9.26 16.97 20.87
CA ASP A 155 -10.63 17.25 21.30
C ASP A 155 -11.66 16.22 20.85
N ASN A 156 -11.27 15.19 20.06
CA ASN A 156 -12.20 14.22 19.52
C ASN A 156 -11.56 12.83 19.35
N VAL A 157 -11.86 11.94 20.27
CA VAL A 157 -11.36 10.55 20.28
C VAL A 157 -11.83 9.68 19.08
N PHE A 158 -12.74 10.20 18.26
CA PHE A 158 -13.24 9.52 17.07
C PHE A 158 -12.73 10.14 15.76
N GLU A 159 -11.86 11.15 15.82
CA GLU A 159 -11.28 11.82 14.65
C GLU A 159 -9.78 11.52 14.59
N SER A 160 -9.34 10.90 13.47
CA SER A 160 -7.97 10.49 13.26
C SER A 160 -7.01 11.68 13.06
N ASN A 161 -5.76 11.47 13.43
CA ASN A 161 -4.64 12.39 13.19
C ASN A 161 -3.65 11.82 12.17
N GLU A 162 -2.58 12.56 11.87
CA GLU A 162 -1.53 12.16 10.93
C GLU A 162 -0.87 10.82 11.30
N THR A 163 -0.69 10.52 12.59
CA THR A 163 -0.11 9.24 13.04
C THR A 163 -1.02 8.06 12.68
N PHE A 164 -2.34 8.24 12.79
CA PHE A 164 -3.30 7.24 12.31
C PHE A 164 -3.15 7.03 10.80
N ASP A 165 -3.07 8.12 10.02
CA ASP A 165 -3.00 8.06 8.56
C ASP A 165 -1.74 7.34 8.09
N VAL A 166 -0.61 7.53 8.76
CA VAL A 166 0.64 6.80 8.50
C VAL A 166 0.49 5.31 8.82
N ARG A 167 0.02 4.94 10.02
CA ARG A 167 -0.16 3.51 10.40
C ARG A 167 -1.16 2.80 9.49
N TYR A 168 -2.26 3.46 9.17
CA TYR A 168 -3.24 2.96 8.23
C TYR A 168 -2.64 2.77 6.83
N GLY A 169 -1.89 3.76 6.35
CA GLY A 169 -1.19 3.69 5.08
C GLY A 169 -0.14 2.59 5.01
N GLN A 170 0.54 2.27 6.11
CA GLN A 170 1.46 1.13 6.18
C GLN A 170 0.72 -0.22 5.94
N ILE A 171 -0.48 -0.38 6.50
CA ILE A 171 -1.30 -1.57 6.25
C ILE A 171 -1.79 -1.61 4.79
N GLN A 172 -2.22 -0.47 4.24
CA GLN A 172 -2.56 -0.37 2.82
C GLN A 172 -1.38 -0.75 1.92
N PHE A 173 -0.17 -0.29 2.27
CA PHE A 173 1.04 -0.62 1.52
C PHE A 173 1.28 -2.12 1.46
N MET A 174 1.05 -2.87 2.54
CA MET A 174 1.20 -4.33 2.54
C MET A 174 0.28 -4.98 1.48
N ASP A 175 -0.97 -4.56 1.38
CA ASP A 175 -1.92 -5.08 0.38
C ASP A 175 -1.52 -4.69 -1.05
N ILE A 176 -1.08 -3.44 -1.25
CA ILE A 176 -0.60 -2.95 -2.56
C ILE A 176 0.65 -3.72 -2.97
N GLN A 177 1.61 -3.89 -2.06
CA GLN A 177 2.87 -4.60 -2.30
C GLN A 177 2.61 -6.04 -2.70
N GLU A 178 1.82 -6.78 -1.93
CA GLU A 178 1.48 -8.17 -2.23
C GLU A 178 0.83 -8.30 -3.61
N ASN A 179 -0.13 -7.44 -3.91
CA ASN A 179 -0.84 -7.46 -5.18
C ASN A 179 0.08 -7.13 -6.37
N ILE A 180 0.93 -6.10 -6.24
CA ILE A 180 1.81 -5.69 -7.34
C ILE A 180 2.95 -6.69 -7.54
N LEU A 181 3.57 -7.20 -6.47
CA LEU A 181 4.62 -8.20 -6.62
C LEU A 181 4.07 -9.50 -7.24
N ASP A 182 2.87 -9.95 -6.84
CA ASP A 182 2.18 -11.09 -7.48
C ASP A 182 1.87 -10.83 -8.96
N LEU A 183 1.44 -9.59 -9.30
CA LEU A 183 1.21 -9.17 -10.68
C LEU A 183 2.50 -9.22 -11.50
N LEU A 184 3.61 -8.71 -10.96
CA LEU A 184 4.93 -8.74 -11.59
C LEU A 184 5.41 -10.17 -11.79
N GLU A 185 5.36 -11.02 -10.76
CA GLU A 185 5.82 -12.40 -10.82
C GLU A 185 5.09 -13.21 -11.91
N LYS A 186 3.77 -12.97 -12.06
CA LYS A 186 2.94 -13.69 -13.04
C LYS A 186 3.05 -13.18 -14.47
N ASN A 187 3.37 -11.89 -14.67
CA ASN A 187 3.21 -11.25 -15.98
C ASN A 187 4.49 -10.67 -16.58
N LEU A 188 5.57 -10.51 -15.80
CA LEU A 188 6.82 -10.05 -16.38
C LEU A 188 7.36 -11.08 -17.39
N PRO A 189 7.84 -10.62 -18.56
CA PRO A 189 8.54 -11.48 -19.52
C PRO A 189 9.70 -12.24 -18.88
N SER A 190 9.82 -13.54 -19.14
CA SER A 190 10.83 -14.41 -18.53
C SER A 190 12.28 -14.05 -18.91
N ASN A 191 12.48 -13.17 -19.88
CA ASN A 191 13.77 -12.66 -20.30
C ASN A 191 14.13 -11.29 -19.69
N LEU A 192 13.43 -10.87 -18.63
CA LEU A 192 13.81 -9.75 -17.77
C LEU A 192 14.67 -10.29 -16.62
N TYR A 193 15.98 -10.32 -16.83
CA TYR A 193 16.92 -10.87 -15.86
C TYR A 193 17.34 -9.85 -14.80
N TYR A 194 17.25 -8.55 -15.12
CA TYR A 194 17.55 -7.43 -14.23
C TYR A 194 16.25 -6.76 -13.73
N HIS A 195 15.37 -6.28 -14.65
CA HIS A 195 14.12 -5.62 -14.31
C HIS A 195 13.05 -6.64 -13.87
N ASN A 196 13.24 -7.24 -12.71
CA ASN A 196 12.41 -8.30 -12.14
C ASN A 196 11.96 -7.95 -10.72
N VAL A 197 11.17 -8.85 -10.11
CA VAL A 197 10.64 -8.68 -8.74
C VAL A 197 11.75 -8.37 -7.73
N LYS A 198 12.95 -8.98 -7.88
CA LYS A 198 14.06 -8.72 -6.96
C LYS A 198 14.52 -7.25 -7.04
N HIS A 199 14.68 -6.71 -8.25
CA HIS A 199 15.05 -5.30 -8.43
C HIS A 199 14.01 -4.38 -7.80
N THR A 200 12.72 -4.62 -8.03
CA THR A 200 11.64 -3.84 -7.40
C THR A 200 11.74 -3.86 -5.87
N VAL A 201 12.00 -5.02 -5.26
CA VAL A 201 12.16 -5.14 -3.79
C VAL A 201 13.44 -4.44 -3.32
N ASP A 202 14.54 -4.53 -4.06
CA ASP A 202 15.79 -3.82 -3.76
C ASP A 202 15.51 -2.29 -3.73
N VAL A 203 14.84 -1.75 -4.75
CA VAL A 203 14.51 -0.31 -4.82
C VAL A 203 13.57 0.13 -3.67
N ILE A 204 12.57 -0.69 -3.30
CA ILE A 204 11.72 -0.41 -2.13
C ILE A 204 12.55 -0.30 -0.85
N THR A 205 13.54 -1.15 -0.69
CA THR A 205 14.43 -1.14 0.49
C THR A 205 15.31 0.09 0.50
N GLU A 206 15.88 0.46 -0.65
CA GLU A 206 16.78 1.61 -0.76
C GLU A 206 16.05 2.95 -0.61
N VAL A 207 14.83 3.11 -1.13
CA VAL A 207 14.04 4.35 -0.90
C VAL A 207 13.71 4.54 0.58
N GLU A 208 13.49 3.46 1.32
CA GLU A 208 13.27 3.52 2.76
C GLU A 208 14.55 3.93 3.50
N LEU A 209 15.68 3.27 3.19
CA LEU A 209 16.97 3.55 3.81
C LEU A 209 17.45 4.98 3.53
N ILE A 210 17.48 5.38 2.26
CA ILE A 210 17.95 6.72 1.85
C ILE A 210 16.98 7.78 2.35
N GLY A 211 15.65 7.55 2.23
CA GLY A 211 14.63 8.49 2.69
C GLY A 211 14.74 8.79 4.18
N TRP A 212 14.90 7.77 5.03
CA TRP A 212 15.15 7.95 6.46
C TRP A 212 16.43 8.75 6.74
N ALA A 213 17.52 8.41 6.05
CA ALA A 213 18.81 9.08 6.26
C ALA A 213 18.80 10.54 5.75
N GLU A 214 18.00 10.87 4.75
CA GLU A 214 17.80 12.24 4.25
C GLU A 214 16.73 13.02 5.04
N GLY A 215 16.09 12.40 6.04
CA GLY A 215 15.16 13.07 6.95
C GLY A 215 13.76 13.27 6.39
N LEU A 216 13.34 12.43 5.44
CA LEU A 216 11.96 12.42 4.95
C LEU A 216 10.99 11.91 6.01
N SER A 217 9.76 12.40 5.98
CA SER A 217 8.67 11.92 6.84
C SER A 217 8.25 10.49 6.49
N GLU A 218 7.61 9.81 7.43
CA GLU A 218 7.07 8.45 7.20
C GLU A 218 6.06 8.42 6.04
N GLU A 219 5.28 9.48 5.86
CA GLU A 219 4.32 9.60 4.77
C GLU A 219 5.03 9.73 3.41
N GLU A 220 6.10 10.55 3.33
CA GLU A 220 6.92 10.69 2.13
C GLU A 220 7.61 9.37 1.76
N ILE A 221 8.18 8.68 2.75
CA ILE A 221 8.82 7.36 2.56
C ILE A 221 7.79 6.33 2.07
N LEU A 222 6.61 6.31 2.65
CA LEU A 222 5.53 5.42 2.22
C LEU A 222 5.09 5.71 0.77
N THR A 223 5.08 6.99 0.39
CA THR A 223 4.77 7.41 -0.98
C THR A 223 5.86 6.96 -1.97
N LEU A 224 7.13 7.07 -1.58
CA LEU A 224 8.28 6.56 -2.34
C LEU A 224 8.23 5.04 -2.50
N LYS A 225 7.92 4.29 -1.44
CA LYS A 225 7.78 2.82 -1.49
C LYS A 225 6.69 2.39 -2.47
N ILE A 226 5.55 3.11 -2.50
CA ILE A 226 4.50 2.85 -3.51
C ILE A 226 5.01 3.19 -4.91
N ALA A 227 5.70 4.31 -5.12
CA ALA A 227 6.29 4.64 -6.42
C ALA A 227 7.29 3.59 -6.89
N ALA A 228 8.14 3.09 -5.98
CA ALA A 228 9.09 2.01 -6.26
C ALA A 228 8.43 0.69 -6.68
N LEU A 229 7.22 0.38 -6.19
CA LEU A 229 6.46 -0.79 -6.67
C LEU A 229 6.07 -0.68 -8.15
N PHE A 230 5.86 0.54 -8.65
CA PHE A 230 5.33 0.77 -10.00
C PHE A 230 6.36 1.25 -11.01
N HIS A 231 7.58 1.67 -10.59
CA HIS A 231 8.53 2.33 -11.50
C HIS A 231 8.85 1.47 -12.73
N ASP A 232 9.06 0.18 -12.53
CA ASP A 232 9.35 -0.80 -13.56
C ASP A 232 8.18 -1.72 -13.91
N ALA A 233 7.02 -1.56 -13.24
CA ALA A 233 5.86 -2.42 -13.49
C ALA A 233 5.37 -2.36 -14.94
N GLY A 234 5.63 -1.27 -15.62
CA GLY A 234 5.27 -1.09 -17.02
C GLY A 234 6.00 -2.03 -17.99
N HIS A 235 7.08 -2.70 -17.58
CA HIS A 235 7.74 -3.74 -18.37
C HIS A 235 6.83 -4.94 -18.69
N ILE A 236 5.75 -5.11 -17.99
CA ILE A 236 4.68 -6.07 -18.35
C ILE A 236 4.11 -5.74 -19.74
N VAL A 237 4.05 -4.44 -20.09
CA VAL A 237 3.38 -3.96 -21.31
C VAL A 237 4.39 -3.53 -22.39
N ASP A 238 5.36 -2.71 -22.01
CA ASP A 238 6.33 -2.15 -22.96
C ASP A 238 7.70 -1.96 -22.31
N TYR A 239 8.76 -2.34 -23.04
CA TYR A 239 10.13 -2.24 -22.52
C TYR A 239 10.67 -0.80 -22.59
N ARG A 240 10.32 -0.04 -23.65
CA ARG A 240 10.89 1.29 -23.89
C ARG A 240 10.17 2.41 -23.17
N TYR A 241 8.89 2.23 -22.93
CA TYR A 241 8.00 3.23 -22.29
C TYR A 241 7.46 2.73 -20.96
N HIS A 242 8.25 1.90 -20.25
CA HIS A 242 7.81 1.24 -19.03
C HIS A 242 7.43 2.23 -17.92
N GLU A 243 8.14 3.36 -17.77
CA GLU A 243 7.79 4.37 -16.76
C GLU A 243 6.39 4.93 -17.03
N HIS A 244 6.09 5.22 -18.30
CA HIS A 244 4.76 5.70 -18.67
C HIS A 244 3.68 4.65 -18.44
N GLN A 245 3.95 3.39 -18.77
CA GLN A 245 3.03 2.28 -18.48
C GLN A 245 2.86 2.05 -16.99
N GLY A 246 3.92 2.18 -16.18
CA GLY A 246 3.88 2.15 -14.74
C GLY A 246 2.95 3.23 -14.16
N VAL A 247 3.03 4.46 -14.68
CA VAL A 247 2.11 5.54 -14.35
C VAL A 247 0.65 5.19 -14.66
N LEU A 248 0.37 4.62 -15.83
CA LEU A 248 -0.99 4.20 -16.20
C LEU A 248 -1.52 3.12 -15.26
N MET A 249 -0.68 2.14 -14.91
CA MET A 249 -1.02 1.09 -13.95
C MET A 249 -1.29 1.67 -12.55
N ALA A 250 -0.46 2.58 -12.06
CA ALA A 250 -0.66 3.23 -10.77
C ALA A 250 -2.00 3.99 -10.73
N ARG A 251 -2.32 4.79 -11.76
CA ARG A 251 -3.60 5.50 -11.88
C ARG A 251 -4.82 4.58 -11.93
N GLN A 252 -4.69 3.37 -12.45
CA GLN A 252 -5.78 2.40 -12.53
C GLN A 252 -5.97 1.63 -11.23
N ILE A 253 -4.87 1.31 -10.53
CA ILE A 253 -4.87 0.40 -9.38
C ILE A 253 -5.07 1.15 -8.05
N LEU A 254 -4.31 2.23 -7.82
CA LEU A 254 -4.28 2.91 -6.53
C LEU A 254 -5.62 3.49 -6.04
N PRO A 255 -6.55 3.96 -6.92
CA PRO A 255 -7.87 4.40 -6.46
C PRO A 255 -8.68 3.32 -5.75
N ARG A 256 -8.39 2.03 -6.01
CA ARG A 256 -9.06 0.91 -5.34
C ARG A 256 -8.74 0.86 -3.85
N TYR A 257 -7.56 1.34 -3.46
CA TYR A 257 -7.06 1.41 -2.09
C TYR A 257 -7.37 2.72 -1.37
N ASN A 258 -8.26 3.57 -1.89
CA ASN A 258 -8.58 4.88 -1.32
C ASN A 258 -7.38 5.85 -1.21
N ILE A 259 -6.34 5.66 -2.03
CA ILE A 259 -5.23 6.62 -2.09
C ILE A 259 -5.75 7.93 -2.70
N PRO A 260 -5.56 9.08 -2.03
CA PRO A 260 -5.99 10.38 -2.53
C PRO A 260 -5.35 10.72 -3.88
N GLN A 261 -6.10 11.41 -4.76
CA GLN A 261 -5.62 11.75 -6.11
C GLN A 261 -4.32 12.55 -6.08
N SER A 262 -4.17 13.48 -5.13
CA SER A 262 -2.93 14.26 -4.95
C SER A 262 -1.70 13.39 -4.69
N ARG A 263 -1.87 12.33 -3.89
CA ARG A 263 -0.81 11.35 -3.61
C ARG A 263 -0.53 10.46 -4.82
N ILE A 264 -1.56 10.05 -5.57
CA ILE A 264 -1.39 9.32 -6.83
C ILE A 264 -0.59 10.17 -7.83
N ASP A 265 -0.87 11.47 -7.93
CA ASP A 265 -0.14 12.37 -8.82
C ASP A 265 1.33 12.50 -8.41
N THR A 266 1.62 12.55 -7.10
CA THR A 266 2.99 12.51 -6.57
C THR A 266 3.68 11.19 -6.92
N ILE A 267 3.04 10.04 -6.71
CA ILE A 267 3.57 8.72 -7.08
C ILE A 267 3.89 8.66 -8.58
N CYS A 268 2.98 9.13 -9.43
CA CYS A 268 3.20 9.17 -10.87
C CYS A 268 4.40 10.04 -11.27
N ARG A 269 4.59 11.17 -10.59
CA ARG A 269 5.75 12.05 -10.79
C ARG A 269 7.06 11.36 -10.40
N LEU A 270 7.08 10.65 -9.29
CA LEU A 270 8.24 9.87 -8.81
C LEU A 270 8.59 8.72 -9.76
N ILE A 271 7.60 8.00 -10.28
CA ILE A 271 7.82 6.99 -11.31
C ILE A 271 8.49 7.61 -12.55
N MET A 272 8.01 8.75 -13.01
CA MET A 272 8.59 9.42 -14.19
C MET A 272 9.98 10.00 -13.94
N ALA A 273 10.37 10.25 -12.68
CA ALA A 273 11.69 10.77 -12.33
C ALA A 273 12.81 9.74 -12.57
N THR A 274 12.53 8.42 -12.59
CA THR A 274 13.51 7.37 -12.88
C THR A 274 13.92 7.31 -14.35
N LYS A 275 13.17 7.99 -15.24
CA LYS A 275 13.48 8.01 -16.67
C LYS A 275 14.86 8.58 -16.94
N LEU A 276 15.68 7.82 -17.67
CA LEU A 276 17.06 8.19 -18.02
C LEU A 276 17.16 9.24 -19.14
N PRO A 277 18.07 10.23 -19.05
CA PRO A 277 18.88 10.55 -17.86
C PRO A 277 18.06 11.23 -16.78
N PRO A 278 18.23 10.87 -15.48
CA PRO A 278 17.40 11.39 -14.41
C PRO A 278 17.65 12.89 -14.18
N GLN A 279 16.58 13.64 -13.91
CA GLN A 279 16.63 15.08 -13.64
C GLN A 279 15.69 15.43 -12.46
N PRO A 280 16.05 15.01 -11.24
CA PRO A 280 15.21 15.22 -10.07
C PRO A 280 15.02 16.70 -9.75
N LYS A 281 13.83 17.08 -9.30
CA LYS A 281 13.42 18.45 -9.00
C LYS A 281 13.28 18.73 -7.52
N ASP A 282 13.13 17.68 -6.72
CA ASP A 282 13.01 17.77 -5.27
C ASP A 282 13.66 16.55 -4.60
N LYS A 283 13.70 16.58 -3.25
CA LYS A 283 14.34 15.54 -2.44
C LYS A 283 13.74 14.16 -2.65
N MET A 284 12.44 14.03 -2.84
CA MET A 284 11.81 12.73 -3.08
C MET A 284 12.23 12.15 -4.44
N GLU A 285 12.30 12.97 -5.48
CA GLU A 285 12.79 12.55 -6.78
C GLU A 285 14.29 12.18 -6.72
N GLU A 286 15.11 12.91 -5.96
CA GLU A 286 16.52 12.56 -5.72
C GLU A 286 16.65 11.17 -5.10
N VAL A 287 15.87 10.91 -4.02
CA VAL A 287 15.85 9.61 -3.34
C VAL A 287 15.41 8.50 -4.29
N MET A 288 14.37 8.73 -5.09
CA MET A 288 13.86 7.73 -6.03
C MET A 288 14.89 7.38 -7.11
N CYS A 289 15.54 8.39 -7.70
CA CYS A 289 16.57 8.21 -8.74
C CYS A 289 17.81 7.48 -8.20
N ASP A 290 18.27 7.87 -7.01
CA ASP A 290 19.44 7.24 -6.39
C ASP A 290 19.18 5.79 -5.98
N SER A 291 17.95 5.48 -5.53
CA SER A 291 17.56 4.14 -5.15
C SER A 291 17.45 3.19 -6.35
N ASP A 292 16.95 3.65 -7.47
CA ASP A 292 16.86 2.87 -8.72
C ASP A 292 18.26 2.52 -9.26
N LEU A 293 19.20 3.45 -9.16
CA LEU A 293 20.57 3.29 -9.65
C LEU A 293 21.58 2.91 -8.53
N ASP A 294 21.11 2.50 -7.37
CA ASP A 294 21.93 2.15 -6.21
C ASP A 294 22.98 1.08 -6.53
N TYR A 295 22.63 0.11 -7.39
CA TYR A 295 23.51 -0.99 -7.78
C TYR A 295 24.87 -0.56 -8.37
N LEU A 296 24.96 0.64 -8.94
CA LEU A 296 26.22 1.18 -9.52
C LEU A 296 27.34 1.31 -8.50
N GLY A 297 27.01 1.51 -7.23
CA GLY A 297 27.97 1.60 -6.14
C GLY A 297 27.94 0.40 -5.18
N ARG A 298 27.26 -0.69 -5.52
CA ARG A 298 27.19 -1.90 -4.69
C ARG A 298 28.39 -2.82 -4.93
N THR A 299 28.69 -3.64 -3.96
CA THR A 299 29.76 -4.65 -4.07
C THR A 299 29.45 -5.76 -5.08
N ASP A 300 28.17 -6.03 -5.31
CA ASP A 300 27.65 -7.00 -6.27
C ASP A 300 27.36 -6.40 -7.66
N PHE A 301 27.95 -5.24 -7.98
CA PHE A 301 27.79 -4.56 -9.26
C PHE A 301 28.01 -5.49 -10.48
N ILE A 302 29.11 -6.27 -10.52
CA ILE A 302 29.40 -7.12 -11.68
C ILE A 302 28.36 -8.24 -11.88
N PRO A 303 27.97 -9.04 -10.90
CA PRO A 303 26.86 -9.98 -11.04
C PRO A 303 25.56 -9.34 -11.54
N VAL A 304 25.18 -8.20 -10.96
CA VAL A 304 23.97 -7.45 -11.32
C VAL A 304 24.07 -6.93 -12.78
N SER A 305 25.18 -6.32 -13.12
CA SER A 305 25.49 -5.86 -14.48
C SER A 305 25.39 -6.98 -15.52
N ASN A 306 25.83 -8.19 -15.17
CA ASN A 306 25.75 -9.36 -16.06
C ASN A 306 24.31 -9.76 -16.37
N THR A 307 23.39 -9.60 -15.42
CA THR A 307 21.96 -9.85 -15.66
C THR A 307 21.38 -8.83 -16.63
N LEU A 308 21.74 -7.55 -16.48
CA LEU A 308 21.32 -6.48 -17.39
C LEU A 308 21.90 -6.67 -18.80
N TYR A 309 23.18 -7.05 -18.91
CA TYR A 309 23.79 -7.41 -20.20
C TYR A 309 23.01 -8.49 -20.92
N ARG A 310 22.70 -9.58 -20.22
CA ARG A 310 21.94 -10.70 -20.79
C ARG A 310 20.58 -10.26 -21.30
N GLU A 311 19.88 -9.44 -20.52
CA GLU A 311 18.58 -8.88 -20.85
C GLU A 311 18.64 -8.01 -22.13
N LEU A 312 19.57 -7.06 -22.17
CA LEU A 312 19.74 -6.15 -23.32
C LEU A 312 20.23 -6.88 -24.57
N LYS A 313 21.09 -7.91 -24.40
CA LYS A 313 21.57 -8.71 -25.52
C LYS A 313 20.49 -9.52 -26.20
N GLU A 314 19.61 -10.17 -25.42
CA GLU A 314 18.45 -10.90 -25.95
C GLU A 314 17.48 -9.97 -26.70
N ARG A 315 17.41 -8.70 -26.29
CA ARG A 315 16.62 -7.66 -26.94
C ARG A 315 17.33 -6.97 -28.11
N GLN A 316 18.53 -7.40 -28.45
CA GLN A 316 19.36 -6.81 -29.53
C GLN A 316 19.66 -5.31 -29.30
N MET A 317 19.71 -4.89 -28.03
CA MET A 317 19.99 -3.50 -27.64
C MET A 317 21.49 -3.27 -27.38
N VAL A 318 22.26 -4.32 -27.22
CA VAL A 318 23.70 -4.30 -27.03
C VAL A 318 24.35 -5.43 -27.82
N GLY A 319 25.56 -5.21 -28.29
CA GLY A 319 26.31 -6.17 -29.09
C GLY A 319 27.16 -7.13 -28.27
N SER A 320 28.46 -7.00 -28.41
CA SER A 320 29.43 -7.84 -27.71
C SER A 320 29.53 -7.48 -26.23
N TRP A 321 30.19 -8.35 -25.46
CA TRP A 321 30.56 -8.05 -24.08
C TRP A 321 31.43 -6.80 -23.92
N GLN A 322 32.26 -6.54 -24.95
CA GLN A 322 33.12 -5.36 -24.98
C GLN A 322 32.29 -4.08 -25.17
N ASP A 323 31.31 -4.11 -26.10
CA ASP A 323 30.39 -2.98 -26.31
C ASP A 323 29.59 -2.68 -25.00
N TRP A 324 29.19 -3.73 -24.31
CA TRP A 324 28.50 -3.58 -23.01
C TRP A 324 29.40 -2.92 -21.96
N ASN A 325 30.60 -3.40 -21.77
CA ASN A 325 31.53 -2.83 -20.78
C ASN A 325 31.87 -1.38 -21.08
N GLN A 326 31.99 -1.02 -22.39
CA GLN A 326 32.21 0.35 -22.79
C GLN A 326 30.98 1.21 -22.49
N MET A 327 29.79 0.74 -22.83
CA MET A 327 28.50 1.45 -22.53
C MET A 327 28.35 1.68 -21.03
N GLN A 328 28.60 0.66 -20.19
CA GLN A 328 28.57 0.82 -18.75
C GLN A 328 29.59 1.82 -18.23
N LEU A 329 30.83 1.75 -18.73
CA LEU A 329 31.90 2.66 -18.32
C LEU A 329 31.52 4.12 -18.63
N ASP A 330 30.91 4.36 -19.79
CA ASP A 330 30.49 5.71 -20.17
C ASP A 330 29.29 6.18 -19.32
N PHE A 331 28.33 5.29 -19.05
CA PHE A 331 27.18 5.57 -18.21
C PHE A 331 27.60 5.87 -16.76
N ILE A 332 28.39 4.99 -16.12
CA ILE A 332 28.78 5.13 -14.69
C ILE A 332 29.66 6.36 -14.45
N LYS A 333 30.46 6.77 -15.44
CA LYS A 333 31.26 8.02 -15.38
C LYS A 333 30.41 9.28 -15.42
N GLN A 334 29.30 9.25 -16.15
CA GLN A 334 28.39 10.41 -16.27
C GLN A 334 27.39 10.46 -15.11
N HIS A 335 27.12 9.31 -14.49
CA HIS A 335 26.19 9.20 -13.39
C HIS A 335 26.71 9.95 -12.16
N GLN A 336 25.80 10.66 -11.47
CA GLN A 336 26.04 11.30 -10.18
C GLN A 336 24.90 10.93 -9.22
N TYR A 337 25.25 10.59 -7.99
CA TYR A 337 24.24 10.48 -6.94
C TYR A 337 23.83 11.88 -6.47
N PHE A 338 22.54 12.08 -6.25
CA PHE A 338 21.96 13.38 -5.89
C PHE A 338 21.95 13.59 -4.37
N THR A 339 21.59 12.57 -3.59
CA THR A 339 21.50 12.65 -2.14
C THR A 339 22.87 12.50 -1.49
N LYS A 340 23.05 13.16 -0.33
CA LYS A 340 24.28 12.97 0.46
C LYS A 340 24.46 11.55 0.95
N THR A 341 23.37 10.90 1.30
CA THR A 341 23.37 9.52 1.78
C THR A 341 23.89 8.56 0.72
N ALA A 342 23.35 8.62 -0.51
CA ALA A 342 23.83 7.76 -1.61
C ALA A 342 25.29 8.08 -1.99
N GLN A 343 25.68 9.37 -2.04
CA GLN A 343 27.07 9.76 -2.24
C GLN A 343 28.00 9.12 -1.21
N ASN A 344 27.67 9.19 0.08
CA ASN A 344 28.50 8.64 1.15
C ASN A 344 28.55 7.11 1.13
N LEU A 345 27.45 6.46 0.80
CA LEU A 345 27.35 4.99 0.80
C LEU A 345 27.95 4.36 -0.46
N ARG A 346 27.87 5.01 -1.62
CA ARG A 346 28.09 4.36 -2.92
C ARG A 346 29.23 4.93 -3.76
N GLU A 347 29.63 6.21 -3.56
CA GLU A 347 30.58 6.85 -4.47
C GLU A 347 31.98 6.19 -4.45
N VAL A 348 32.50 5.79 -3.28
CA VAL A 348 33.79 5.10 -3.17
C VAL A 348 33.78 3.79 -3.94
N ASN A 349 32.76 2.98 -3.77
CA ASN A 349 32.63 1.72 -4.50
C ASN A 349 32.40 1.94 -5.99
N LYS A 350 31.61 2.96 -6.35
CA LYS A 350 31.38 3.33 -7.76
C LYS A 350 32.70 3.66 -8.48
N GLN A 351 33.62 4.37 -7.85
CA GLN A 351 34.95 4.62 -8.39
C GLN A 351 35.76 3.32 -8.57
N GLN A 352 35.64 2.39 -7.65
CA GLN A 352 36.26 1.06 -7.81
C GLN A 352 35.67 0.29 -9.00
N GLN A 353 34.34 0.38 -9.23
CA GLN A 353 33.72 -0.26 -10.39
C GLN A 353 34.19 0.36 -11.71
N ILE A 354 34.38 1.67 -11.77
CA ILE A 354 34.96 2.37 -12.92
C ILE A 354 36.34 1.81 -13.26
N GLU A 355 37.21 1.66 -12.25
CA GLU A 355 38.54 1.10 -12.43
C GLU A 355 38.50 -0.36 -12.89
N ARG A 356 37.60 -1.16 -12.32
CA ARG A 356 37.41 -2.56 -12.71
C ARG A 356 36.93 -2.70 -14.16
N LEU A 357 36.00 -1.87 -14.62
CA LEU A 357 35.55 -1.85 -16.02
C LEU A 357 36.68 -1.47 -16.98
N ARG A 358 37.55 -0.50 -16.61
CA ARG A 358 38.73 -0.14 -17.39
C ARG A 358 39.70 -1.31 -17.57
N GLN A 359 39.94 -2.06 -16.48
CA GLN A 359 40.79 -3.24 -16.50
C GLN A 359 40.23 -4.31 -17.42
N LEU A 360 38.93 -4.62 -17.35
CA LEU A 360 38.26 -5.59 -18.19
C LEU A 360 38.34 -5.22 -19.69
N LEU A 361 38.25 -3.95 -20.02
CA LEU A 361 38.40 -3.45 -21.42
C LEU A 361 39.85 -3.63 -21.92
N ASN A 362 40.84 -3.25 -21.11
CA ASN A 362 42.25 -3.35 -21.44
C ASN A 362 42.72 -4.81 -21.62
N GLU A 363 42.30 -5.73 -20.75
CA GLU A 363 42.63 -7.16 -20.85
C GLU A 363 42.12 -7.81 -22.13
N ASN A 364 40.96 -7.37 -22.63
CA ASN A 364 40.40 -7.87 -23.87
C ASN A 364 41.08 -7.29 -25.09
N GLU A 365 41.58 -6.07 -25.05
CA GLU A 365 42.40 -5.50 -26.16
C GLU A 365 43.71 -6.26 -26.33
N VAL A 366 44.32 -6.77 -25.26
CA VAL A 366 45.55 -7.57 -25.30
C VAL A 366 45.28 -8.95 -25.91
N LYS A 367 44.12 -9.58 -25.61
CA LYS A 367 43.75 -10.90 -26.16
C LYS A 367 43.38 -10.87 -27.66
N VAL A 368 43.00 -9.73 -28.20
CA VAL A 368 42.65 -9.59 -29.63
C VAL A 368 43.91 -9.30 -30.48
N LYS A 369 45.04 -8.97 -29.85
CA LYS A 369 46.32 -8.67 -30.55
C LYS A 369 47.25 -9.87 -30.66
N TYR A 370 46.87 -11.04 -30.17
CA TYR A 370 47.56 -12.32 -30.28
C TYR A 370 46.57 -13.37 -30.83
#